data_e845efa4c01ce212d36f3ffed7ad8cda
#
_entry.id   e845efa4c01ce212d36f3ffed7ad8cda
#
_cell.length_a   1.000
_cell.length_b   1.000
_cell.length_c   1.000
_cell.angle_alpha   90.00
_cell.angle_beta   90.00
_cell.angle_gamma   90.00
#
_symmetry.space_group_name_H-M   'P 1'
#
loop_
_entity.id
_entity.type
_entity.pdbx_description
1 polymer ?
#
loop_
_entity_poly.entity_id
_entity_poly.type
_entity_poly.pdbx_seq_one_letter_code
_entity_poly.pdbx_strand_id
1 'polypeptide(L)'
;MTARRDDMGADMNQRLALCNEVLAPWDFARQCAYASELGYRGLEVAPFTLAEDPFTITDAQAAGWRRIAEDHGLAVSGLHWLLVAPSGLSISSPDAAVRARTDALIARLIELCAALGGSYLVHGSPAQRNPAEGQSPQEALANATQAWIRAGELATRAGLVYCIEPLARGQTRTVNTLAEAMAIVEAAGLPGLCTMLDTSSAGQTESEPLAALVDRWAPSGRLAHVQLNDRNRRGPGQGSDRFGPVLAALERHGYDGWLAMEPFDYRPDGPGCAAYSIGYVRGLLERPAARTDQ
;
A
#
# COMPACT_ATOMS: atom_id res chain seq x y z
N MET A 1 -31.86 -3.02 -27.88
CA MET A 1 -31.03 -4.18 -27.52
C MET A 1 -29.86 -3.64 -26.73
N THR A 2 -29.98 -3.61 -25.41
CA THR A 2 -28.93 -3.19 -24.45
C THR A 2 -28.07 -4.40 -24.19
N ALA A 3 -26.82 -4.34 -24.62
CA ALA A 3 -25.82 -5.33 -24.29
C ALA A 3 -25.65 -5.34 -22.75
N ARG A 4 -25.89 -6.48 -22.14
CA ARG A 4 -25.47 -6.76 -20.75
C ARG A 4 -23.95 -6.63 -20.73
N ARG A 5 -23.42 -5.69 -19.94
CA ARG A 5 -22.03 -5.76 -19.50
C ARG A 5 -21.95 -7.04 -18.66
N ASP A 6 -21.18 -8.00 -19.15
CA ASP A 6 -20.84 -9.19 -18.38
C ASP A 6 -20.16 -8.72 -17.10
N ASP A 7 -20.83 -9.02 -15.99
CA ASP A 7 -20.45 -8.70 -14.60
C ASP A 7 -19.36 -9.69 -14.15
N MET A 8 -18.18 -9.61 -14.78
CA MET A 8 -16.98 -10.28 -14.29
C MET A 8 -16.27 -9.31 -13.36
N GLY A 9 -16.62 -9.34 -12.07
CA GLY A 9 -15.83 -8.70 -11.03
C GLY A 9 -14.36 -9.06 -11.23
N ALA A 10 -13.46 -8.10 -11.00
CA ALA A 10 -12.03 -8.33 -11.14
C ALA A 10 -11.62 -9.55 -10.29
N ASP A 11 -10.93 -10.53 -10.91
CA ASP A 11 -10.43 -11.67 -10.17
C ASP A 11 -9.32 -11.22 -9.19
N MET A 12 -9.67 -11.12 -7.92
CA MET A 12 -8.73 -10.69 -6.88
C MET A 12 -7.48 -11.57 -6.80
N ASN A 13 -7.52 -12.84 -7.23
CA ASN A 13 -6.33 -13.69 -7.33
C ASN A 13 -5.28 -13.12 -8.30
N GLN A 14 -5.70 -12.32 -9.28
CA GLN A 14 -4.79 -11.65 -10.23
C GLN A 14 -4.20 -10.34 -9.65
N ARG A 15 -4.56 -9.97 -8.43
CA ARG A 15 -4.16 -8.72 -7.78
C ARG A 15 -3.48 -8.94 -6.42
N LEU A 16 -2.93 -10.14 -6.18
CA LEU A 16 -2.18 -10.44 -4.95
C LEU A 16 -0.72 -10.00 -5.11
N ALA A 17 -0.27 -9.08 -4.27
CA ALA A 17 1.10 -8.60 -4.21
C ALA A 17 1.77 -8.94 -2.87
N LEU A 18 3.09 -8.96 -2.86
CA LEU A 18 3.92 -9.09 -1.66
C LEU A 18 4.77 -7.84 -1.49
N CYS A 19 4.80 -7.28 -0.29
CA CYS A 19 5.76 -6.26 0.09
C CYS A 19 7.16 -6.85 0.09
N ASN A 20 8.06 -6.27 -0.69
CA ASN A 20 9.31 -6.94 -1.06
C ASN A 20 10.33 -7.03 0.07
N GLU A 21 10.28 -6.13 1.06
CA GLU A 21 11.16 -6.19 2.23
C GLU A 21 10.96 -7.45 3.09
N VAL A 22 9.82 -8.12 2.96
CA VAL A 22 9.55 -9.43 3.58
C VAL A 22 10.60 -10.47 3.17
N LEU A 23 11.17 -10.32 1.98
CA LEU A 23 12.18 -11.22 1.43
C LEU A 23 13.62 -10.66 1.60
N ALA A 24 13.81 -9.54 2.29
CA ALA A 24 15.14 -9.05 2.57
C ALA A 24 15.97 -10.08 3.38
N PRO A 25 17.28 -10.22 3.14
CA PRO A 25 18.15 -9.37 2.30
C PRO A 25 18.36 -9.90 0.86
N TRP A 26 17.42 -10.68 0.29
CA TRP A 26 17.59 -11.21 -1.08
C TRP A 26 17.62 -10.08 -2.11
N ASP A 27 18.36 -10.29 -3.20
CA ASP A 27 18.31 -9.38 -4.35
C ASP A 27 16.94 -9.43 -5.04
N PHE A 28 16.66 -8.39 -5.83
CA PHE A 28 15.34 -8.20 -6.43
C PHE A 28 14.95 -9.33 -7.39
N ALA A 29 15.90 -9.90 -8.14
CA ALA A 29 15.61 -11.01 -9.06
C ALA A 29 15.19 -12.28 -8.29
N ARG A 30 15.89 -12.60 -7.20
CA ARG A 30 15.50 -13.71 -6.32
C ARG A 30 14.15 -13.48 -5.64
N GLN A 31 13.87 -12.25 -5.21
CA GLN A 31 12.56 -11.89 -4.68
C GLN A 31 11.45 -12.15 -5.71
N CYS A 32 11.66 -11.71 -6.96
CA CYS A 32 10.71 -11.94 -8.07
C CYS A 32 10.51 -13.43 -8.33
N ALA A 33 11.59 -14.21 -8.47
CA ALA A 33 11.50 -15.64 -8.70
C ALA A 33 10.66 -16.34 -7.64
N TYR A 34 10.95 -16.08 -6.36
CA TYR A 34 10.24 -16.72 -5.26
C TYR A 34 8.77 -16.28 -5.16
N ALA A 35 8.48 -14.99 -5.27
CA ALA A 35 7.10 -14.50 -5.25
C ALA A 35 6.26 -15.08 -6.39
N SER A 36 6.83 -15.19 -7.58
CA SER A 36 6.20 -15.83 -8.74
C SER A 36 5.88 -17.31 -8.50
N GLU A 37 6.85 -18.08 -7.97
CA GLU A 37 6.66 -19.50 -7.63
C GLU A 37 5.54 -19.72 -6.60
N LEU A 38 5.38 -18.80 -5.64
CA LEU A 38 4.27 -18.82 -4.67
C LEU A 38 2.92 -18.46 -5.30
N GLY A 39 2.93 -17.84 -6.48
CA GLY A 39 1.72 -17.43 -7.20
C GLY A 39 1.26 -16.01 -6.93
N TYR A 40 2.11 -15.15 -6.35
CA TYR A 40 1.88 -13.70 -6.37
C TYR A 40 1.84 -13.19 -7.81
N ARG A 41 1.20 -12.04 -8.02
CA ARG A 41 1.11 -11.36 -9.31
C ARG A 41 1.82 -10.01 -9.32
N GLY A 42 2.24 -9.54 -8.16
CA GLY A 42 2.98 -8.29 -8.02
C GLY A 42 3.91 -8.26 -6.82
N LEU A 43 4.85 -7.34 -6.88
CA LEU A 43 5.62 -6.87 -5.74
C LEU A 43 5.28 -5.41 -5.46
N GLU A 44 4.97 -5.12 -4.21
CA GLU A 44 4.94 -3.75 -3.68
C GLU A 44 6.32 -3.43 -3.13
N VAL A 45 6.94 -2.39 -3.66
CA VAL A 45 8.39 -2.18 -3.48
C VAL A 45 8.66 -1.07 -2.48
N ALA A 46 9.48 -1.36 -1.47
CA ALA A 46 10.06 -0.37 -0.59
C ALA A 46 11.34 0.21 -1.23
N PRO A 47 11.40 1.51 -1.58
CA PRO A 47 12.52 2.08 -2.33
C PRO A 47 13.90 1.88 -1.69
N PHE A 48 13.97 1.85 -0.36
CA PHE A 48 15.23 1.62 0.37
C PHE A 48 15.82 0.20 0.15
N THR A 49 15.03 -0.75 -0.34
CA THR A 49 15.50 -2.09 -0.69
C THR A 49 16.22 -2.11 -2.04
N LEU A 50 15.99 -1.09 -2.88
CA LEU A 50 16.61 -0.94 -4.18
C LEU A 50 17.90 -0.11 -4.12
N ALA A 51 17.95 0.90 -3.27
CA ALA A 51 19.12 1.76 -3.05
C ALA A 51 19.08 2.41 -1.66
N GLU A 52 20.24 2.61 -1.04
CA GLU A 52 20.37 3.34 0.25
C GLU A 52 19.86 4.78 0.15
N ASP A 53 20.06 5.41 -1.00
CA ASP A 53 19.49 6.73 -1.32
C ASP A 53 18.66 6.65 -2.60
N PRO A 54 17.31 6.63 -2.49
CA PRO A 54 16.43 6.57 -3.66
C PRO A 54 16.58 7.74 -4.65
N PHE A 55 17.17 8.88 -4.26
CA PHE A 55 17.50 9.96 -5.20
C PHE A 55 18.51 9.52 -6.27
N THR A 56 19.35 8.52 -5.96
CA THR A 56 20.40 8.06 -6.89
C THR A 56 19.91 7.05 -7.92
N ILE A 57 18.69 6.55 -7.79
CA ILE A 57 18.12 5.57 -8.69
C ILE A 57 17.93 6.21 -10.07
N THR A 58 18.58 5.63 -11.08
CA THR A 58 18.45 6.09 -12.48
C THR A 58 17.25 5.43 -13.18
N ASP A 59 16.77 6.06 -14.24
CA ASP A 59 15.68 5.49 -15.05
C ASP A 59 16.07 4.16 -15.71
N ALA A 60 17.37 3.99 -16.06
CA ALA A 60 17.90 2.74 -16.59
C ALA A 60 17.83 1.59 -15.54
N GLN A 61 18.12 1.88 -14.28
CA GLN A 61 17.97 0.92 -13.18
C GLN A 61 16.50 0.57 -12.96
N ALA A 62 15.61 1.56 -12.93
CA ALA A 62 14.17 1.33 -12.80
C ALA A 62 13.64 0.44 -13.93
N ALA A 63 13.99 0.75 -15.18
CA ALA A 63 13.63 -0.08 -16.33
C ALA A 63 14.22 -1.50 -16.26
N GLY A 64 15.41 -1.65 -15.64
CA GLY A 64 16.02 -2.96 -15.39
C GLY A 64 15.20 -3.80 -14.40
N TRP A 65 14.83 -3.24 -13.26
CA TRP A 65 14.00 -3.93 -12.25
C TRP A 65 12.60 -4.23 -12.78
N ARG A 66 12.00 -3.32 -13.53
CA ARG A 66 10.72 -3.58 -14.19
C ARG A 66 10.80 -4.81 -15.09
N ARG A 67 11.82 -4.92 -15.95
CA ARG A 67 12.02 -6.10 -16.82
C ARG A 67 12.22 -7.37 -16.02
N ILE A 68 13.02 -7.32 -14.93
CA ILE A 68 13.20 -8.48 -14.06
C ILE A 68 11.84 -8.97 -13.51
N ALA A 69 10.98 -8.08 -13.06
CA ALA A 69 9.64 -8.46 -12.59
C ALA A 69 8.79 -9.07 -13.73
N GLU A 70 8.76 -8.42 -14.89
CA GLU A 70 8.03 -8.89 -16.09
C GLU A 70 8.53 -10.25 -16.58
N ASP A 71 9.84 -10.52 -16.56
CA ASP A 71 10.45 -11.82 -16.93
C ASP A 71 10.00 -12.96 -16.00
N HIS A 72 9.60 -12.65 -14.78
CA HIS A 72 9.01 -13.59 -13.81
C HIS A 72 7.46 -13.58 -13.82
N GLY A 73 6.82 -12.88 -14.75
CA GLY A 73 5.37 -12.77 -14.84
C GLY A 73 4.74 -11.97 -13.71
N LEU A 74 5.52 -11.06 -13.07
CA LEU A 74 5.08 -10.16 -12.02
C LEU A 74 4.98 -8.71 -12.54
N ALA A 75 4.11 -7.93 -11.90
CA ALA A 75 4.14 -6.47 -11.98
C ALA A 75 4.85 -5.88 -10.74
N VAL A 76 5.49 -4.72 -10.87
CA VAL A 76 5.66 -3.84 -9.72
C VAL A 76 4.30 -3.18 -9.50
N SER A 77 3.61 -3.51 -8.40
CA SER A 77 2.25 -3.01 -8.13
C SER A 77 2.25 -1.53 -7.75
N GLY A 78 3.18 -1.14 -6.90
CA GLY A 78 3.35 0.20 -6.38
C GLY A 78 4.54 0.32 -5.45
N LEU A 79 4.64 1.46 -4.77
CA LEU A 79 5.68 1.74 -3.78
C LEU A 79 5.09 1.97 -2.40
N HIS A 80 5.81 1.56 -1.34
CA HIS A 80 5.49 1.86 0.06
C HIS A 80 6.75 2.18 0.86
N TRP A 81 6.64 2.48 2.15
CA TRP A 81 7.78 2.88 2.99
C TRP A 81 8.61 4.03 2.38
N LEU A 82 7.95 5.02 1.81
CA LEU A 82 8.51 6.01 0.89
C LEU A 82 9.67 6.83 1.47
N LEU A 83 9.62 7.18 2.77
CA LEU A 83 10.52 8.18 3.37
C LEU A 83 11.50 7.59 4.40
N VAL A 84 11.71 6.28 4.40
CA VAL A 84 12.65 5.62 5.34
C VAL A 84 14.10 6.04 5.06
N ALA A 85 14.44 6.21 3.80
CA ALA A 85 15.77 6.63 3.35
C ALA A 85 15.65 7.72 2.25
N PRO A 86 16.64 8.63 2.19
CA PRO A 86 17.69 8.86 3.17
C PRO A 86 17.16 9.45 4.49
N SER A 87 17.98 9.50 5.53
CA SER A 87 17.60 10.10 6.81
C SER A 87 17.37 11.62 6.72
N GLY A 88 16.71 12.21 7.73
CA GLY A 88 16.49 13.66 7.84
C GLY A 88 15.32 14.18 7.00
N LEU A 89 14.40 13.32 6.61
CA LEU A 89 13.17 13.67 5.91
C LEU A 89 12.01 13.83 6.90
N SER A 90 11.10 14.77 6.63
CA SER A 90 9.84 14.89 7.35
C SER A 90 8.88 15.82 6.60
N ILE A 91 7.66 15.35 6.34
CA ILE A 91 6.59 16.19 5.77
C ILE A 91 5.98 17.14 6.78
N SER A 92 6.08 16.84 8.07
CA SER A 92 5.51 17.62 9.17
C SER A 92 6.49 18.63 9.76
N SER A 93 7.78 18.59 9.42
CA SER A 93 8.84 19.41 10.00
C SER A 93 8.48 20.90 10.05
N PRO A 94 8.80 21.63 11.12
CA PRO A 94 8.72 23.10 11.15
C PRO A 94 9.77 23.74 10.22
N ASP A 95 10.88 23.05 9.91
CA ASP A 95 11.92 23.52 9.00
C ASP A 95 11.48 23.40 7.54
N ALA A 96 11.38 24.53 6.84
CA ALA A 96 10.99 24.58 5.43
C ALA A 96 11.99 23.89 4.50
N ALA A 97 13.29 23.89 4.84
CA ALA A 97 14.32 23.24 4.03
C ALA A 97 14.17 21.69 4.10
N VAL A 98 13.85 21.15 5.28
CA VAL A 98 13.55 19.73 5.46
C VAL A 98 12.31 19.34 4.64
N ARG A 99 11.23 20.14 4.71
CA ARG A 99 10.02 19.88 3.92
C ARG A 99 10.30 19.92 2.42
N ALA A 100 11.04 20.92 1.94
CA ALA A 100 11.39 21.05 0.52
C ALA A 100 12.21 19.85 0.01
N ARG A 101 13.19 19.38 0.80
CA ARG A 101 13.94 18.17 0.47
C ARG A 101 13.05 16.93 0.44
N THR A 102 12.11 16.83 1.38
CA THR A 102 11.16 15.71 1.45
C THR A 102 10.22 15.73 0.24
N ASP A 103 9.70 16.89 -0.14
CA ASP A 103 8.86 17.06 -1.34
C ASP A 103 9.63 16.68 -2.62
N ALA A 104 10.92 17.04 -2.71
CA ALA A 104 11.75 16.65 -3.84
C ALA A 104 11.91 15.13 -3.95
N LEU A 105 12.08 14.41 -2.81
CA LEU A 105 12.11 12.96 -2.84
C LEU A 105 10.75 12.37 -3.23
N ILE A 106 9.64 12.89 -2.70
CA ILE A 106 8.30 12.41 -3.07
C ILE A 106 8.09 12.56 -4.59
N ALA A 107 8.50 13.68 -5.18
CA ALA A 107 8.42 13.87 -6.63
C ALA A 107 9.25 12.81 -7.39
N ARG A 108 10.48 12.54 -6.94
CA ARG A 108 11.34 11.50 -7.52
C ARG A 108 10.74 10.10 -7.37
N LEU A 109 10.12 9.79 -6.24
CA LEU A 109 9.47 8.49 -6.02
C LEU A 109 8.22 8.30 -6.90
N ILE A 110 7.48 9.36 -7.22
CA ILE A 110 6.37 9.31 -8.18
C ILE A 110 6.91 8.98 -9.58
N GLU A 111 8.00 9.62 -10.01
CA GLU A 111 8.66 9.30 -11.28
C GLU A 111 9.18 7.84 -11.29
N LEU A 112 9.82 7.41 -10.20
CA LEU A 112 10.31 6.04 -10.03
C LEU A 112 9.17 5.03 -10.12
N CYS A 113 8.05 5.27 -9.44
CA CYS A 113 6.87 4.41 -9.49
C CYS A 113 6.37 4.25 -10.93
N ALA A 114 6.25 5.34 -11.69
CA ALA A 114 5.87 5.31 -13.09
C ALA A 114 6.87 4.52 -13.95
N ALA A 115 8.18 4.72 -13.75
CA ALA A 115 9.23 4.02 -14.48
C ALA A 115 9.25 2.51 -14.21
N LEU A 116 8.95 2.11 -12.98
CA LEU A 116 8.78 0.71 -12.58
C LEU A 116 7.48 0.07 -13.11
N GLY A 117 6.53 0.88 -13.61
CA GLY A 117 5.22 0.43 -14.05
C GLY A 117 4.20 0.26 -12.92
N GLY A 118 4.48 0.82 -11.74
CA GLY A 118 3.57 0.83 -10.60
C GLY A 118 2.36 1.72 -10.83
N SER A 119 1.32 1.53 -10.03
CA SER A 119 0.06 2.27 -10.13
C SER A 119 -0.24 3.16 -8.92
N TYR A 120 0.43 2.95 -7.80
CA TYR A 120 0.19 3.69 -6.56
C TYR A 120 1.45 3.85 -5.70
N LEU A 121 1.38 4.80 -4.76
CA LEU A 121 2.38 4.99 -3.70
C LEU A 121 1.65 5.04 -2.35
N VAL A 122 2.12 4.29 -1.35
CA VAL A 122 1.59 4.29 0.02
C VAL A 122 2.47 5.12 0.93
N HIS A 123 1.90 6.19 1.50
CA HIS A 123 2.59 7.03 2.47
C HIS A 123 2.20 6.65 3.90
N GLY A 124 2.88 5.65 4.45
CA GLY A 124 2.89 5.34 5.87
C GLY A 124 3.96 6.15 6.60
N SER A 125 5.19 5.69 6.56
CA SER A 125 6.41 6.37 7.06
C SER A 125 6.20 7.15 8.37
N PRO A 126 5.88 6.48 9.50
CA PRO A 126 5.40 7.13 10.73
C PRO A 126 6.38 8.14 11.31
N ALA A 127 7.68 7.86 11.28
CA ALA A 127 8.71 8.75 11.82
C ALA A 127 8.79 10.08 11.07
N GLN A 128 8.48 10.09 9.78
CA GLN A 128 8.60 11.26 8.90
C GLN A 128 7.34 12.13 8.85
N ARG A 129 6.31 11.81 9.63
CA ARG A 129 5.07 12.59 9.71
C ARG A 129 4.65 12.95 11.15
N ASN A 130 5.42 12.52 12.15
CA ASN A 130 5.17 12.89 13.54
C ASN A 130 5.59 14.36 13.80
N PRO A 131 4.90 15.05 14.73
CA PRO A 131 5.35 16.38 15.19
C PRO A 131 6.78 16.34 15.73
N ALA A 132 7.58 17.35 15.38
CA ALA A 132 8.89 17.54 15.98
C ALA A 132 8.76 17.92 17.46
N GLU A 133 9.86 17.85 18.21
CA GLU A 133 9.88 18.31 19.59
C GLU A 133 9.48 19.79 19.68
N GLY A 134 8.54 20.10 20.55
CA GLY A 134 8.01 21.46 20.72
C GLY A 134 7.04 21.95 19.63
N GLN A 135 6.83 21.19 18.57
CA GLN A 135 5.87 21.54 17.51
C GLN A 135 4.43 21.19 17.92
N SER A 136 3.48 22.05 17.63
CA SER A 136 2.08 21.75 17.86
C SER A 136 1.57 20.66 16.89
N PRO A 137 0.70 19.73 17.34
CA PRO A 137 0.10 18.73 16.47
C PRO A 137 -0.66 19.34 15.28
N GLN A 138 -1.28 20.49 15.47
CA GLN A 138 -2.02 21.20 14.42
C GLN A 138 -1.09 21.71 13.31
N GLU A 139 0.05 22.31 13.69
CA GLU A 139 1.05 22.78 12.73
C GLU A 139 1.66 21.60 11.95
N ALA A 140 2.01 20.51 12.65
CA ALA A 140 2.54 19.32 12.03
C ALA A 140 1.55 18.70 11.01
N LEU A 141 0.27 18.61 11.39
CA LEU A 141 -0.78 18.12 10.50
C LEU A 141 -0.99 19.05 9.30
N ALA A 142 -0.96 20.38 9.51
CA ALA A 142 -1.10 21.34 8.42
C ALA A 142 0.05 21.19 7.40
N ASN A 143 1.30 21.07 7.87
CA ASN A 143 2.47 20.84 7.02
C ASN A 143 2.35 19.52 6.25
N ALA A 144 1.98 18.43 6.93
CA ALA A 144 1.80 17.12 6.32
C ALA A 144 0.68 17.15 5.26
N THR A 145 -0.45 17.80 5.55
CA THR A 145 -1.57 17.95 4.61
C THR A 145 -1.12 18.67 3.33
N GLN A 146 -0.34 19.74 3.43
CA GLN A 146 0.20 20.44 2.28
C GLN A 146 1.14 19.54 1.44
N ALA A 147 1.97 18.71 2.08
CA ALA A 147 2.82 17.77 1.37
C ALA A 147 2.00 16.70 0.65
N TRP A 148 0.97 16.13 1.27
CA TRP A 148 0.07 15.17 0.63
C TRP A 148 -0.71 15.77 -0.55
N ILE A 149 -1.18 17.02 -0.44
CA ILE A 149 -1.84 17.72 -1.56
C ILE A 149 -0.87 17.84 -2.75
N ARG A 150 0.37 18.32 -2.52
CA ARG A 150 1.38 18.41 -3.58
C ARG A 150 1.72 17.04 -4.20
N ALA A 151 1.84 16.01 -3.38
CA ALA A 151 2.05 14.64 -3.84
C ALA A 151 0.87 14.15 -4.71
N GLY A 152 -0.37 14.40 -4.29
CA GLY A 152 -1.58 14.08 -5.04
C GLY A 152 -1.67 14.79 -6.39
N GLU A 153 -1.25 16.06 -6.46
CA GLU A 153 -1.17 16.80 -7.72
C GLU A 153 -0.14 16.17 -8.68
N LEU A 154 1.04 15.78 -8.16
CA LEU A 154 2.09 15.12 -8.94
C LEU A 154 1.62 13.75 -9.42
N ALA A 155 1.02 12.95 -8.53
CA ALA A 155 0.47 11.63 -8.86
C ALA A 155 -0.63 11.74 -9.92
N THR A 156 -1.55 12.72 -9.80
CA THR A 156 -2.58 12.98 -10.82
C THR A 156 -1.96 13.22 -12.19
N ARG A 157 -0.92 14.06 -12.29
CA ARG A 157 -0.23 14.32 -13.55
C ARG A 157 0.48 13.10 -14.13
N ALA A 158 0.98 12.22 -13.26
CA ALA A 158 1.65 10.97 -13.65
C ALA A 158 0.66 9.82 -13.96
N GLY A 159 -0.65 10.01 -13.76
CA GLY A 159 -1.64 8.93 -13.88
C GLY A 159 -1.55 7.89 -12.78
N LEU A 160 -1.01 8.26 -11.62
CA LEU A 160 -0.81 7.42 -10.44
C LEU A 160 -1.72 7.85 -9.29
N VAL A 161 -1.78 7.01 -8.25
CA VAL A 161 -2.49 7.30 -7.01
C VAL A 161 -1.49 7.39 -5.85
N TYR A 162 -1.59 8.45 -5.05
CA TYR A 162 -0.86 8.64 -3.81
C TYR A 162 -1.80 8.41 -2.63
N CYS A 163 -1.54 7.38 -1.84
CA CYS A 163 -2.40 6.96 -0.74
C CYS A 163 -1.87 7.47 0.60
N ILE A 164 -2.70 8.22 1.33
CA ILE A 164 -2.46 8.48 2.75
C ILE A 164 -2.83 7.21 3.51
N GLU A 165 -1.88 6.65 4.24
CA GLU A 165 -2.10 5.49 5.10
C GLU A 165 -2.46 5.93 6.51
N PRO A 166 -3.66 5.59 7.02
CA PRO A 166 -3.95 5.69 8.45
C PRO A 166 -3.14 4.66 9.23
N LEU A 167 -2.36 5.11 10.22
CA LEU A 167 -1.52 4.25 11.05
C LEU A 167 -2.01 4.14 12.48
N ALA A 168 -1.69 3.04 13.15
CA ALA A 168 -2.05 2.84 14.54
C ALA A 168 -1.54 3.97 15.44
N ARG A 169 -2.30 4.31 16.49
CA ARG A 169 -1.99 5.41 17.43
C ARG A 169 -0.63 5.24 18.12
N GLY A 170 -0.14 4.00 18.24
CA GLY A 170 1.20 3.73 18.76
C GLY A 170 2.34 4.06 17.80
N GLN A 171 2.05 4.22 16.51
CA GLN A 171 3.03 4.49 15.46
C GLN A 171 3.13 5.97 15.12
N THR A 172 2.00 6.67 15.07
CA THR A 172 1.95 8.10 14.71
C THR A 172 0.89 8.85 15.50
N ARG A 173 1.08 10.18 15.59
CA ARG A 173 0.11 11.11 16.16
C ARG A 173 -0.73 11.84 15.10
N THR A 174 -0.55 11.50 13.83
CA THR A 174 -1.23 12.16 12.71
C THR A 174 -1.91 11.11 11.81
N VAL A 175 -3.21 11.27 11.59
CA VAL A 175 -4.04 10.42 10.73
C VAL A 175 -4.00 8.95 11.17
N ASN A 176 -4.92 8.60 12.05
CA ASN A 176 -4.99 7.27 12.66
C ASN A 176 -6.22 6.46 12.19
N THR A 177 -7.17 7.11 11.54
CA THR A 177 -8.40 6.47 11.07
C THR A 177 -8.66 6.76 9.59
N LEU A 178 -9.40 5.86 8.93
CA LEU A 178 -9.86 6.09 7.57
C LEU A 178 -10.68 7.37 7.44
N ALA A 179 -11.49 7.70 8.45
CA ALA A 179 -12.26 8.94 8.45
C ALA A 179 -11.36 10.19 8.45
N GLU A 180 -10.26 10.19 9.23
CA GLU A 180 -9.28 11.29 9.24
C GLU A 180 -8.57 11.44 7.88
N ALA A 181 -8.15 10.32 7.27
CA ALA A 181 -7.53 10.35 5.94
C ALA A 181 -8.52 10.80 4.86
N MET A 182 -9.74 10.27 4.89
CA MET A 182 -10.78 10.60 3.93
C MET A 182 -11.14 12.08 3.96
N ALA A 183 -11.21 12.69 5.15
CA ALA A 183 -11.47 14.12 5.28
C ALA A 183 -10.42 14.98 4.54
N ILE A 184 -9.14 14.56 4.57
CA ILE A 184 -8.07 15.25 3.83
C ILE A 184 -8.23 15.03 2.32
N VAL A 185 -8.49 13.79 1.92
CA VAL A 185 -8.64 13.38 0.51
C VAL A 185 -9.82 14.09 -0.15
N GLU A 186 -10.97 14.14 0.52
CA GLU A 186 -12.17 14.80 0.04
C GLU A 186 -12.00 16.32 -0.04
N ALA A 187 -11.40 16.93 1.00
CA ALA A 187 -11.13 18.36 1.00
C ALA A 187 -10.15 18.78 -0.12
N ALA A 188 -9.17 17.93 -0.46
CA ALA A 188 -8.24 18.18 -1.56
C ALA A 188 -8.91 18.03 -2.94
N GLY A 189 -9.87 17.13 -3.10
CA GLY A 189 -10.61 16.93 -4.36
C GLY A 189 -9.77 16.46 -5.55
N LEU A 190 -8.55 15.94 -5.30
CA LEU A 190 -7.60 15.53 -6.35
C LEU A 190 -7.81 14.06 -6.75
N PRO A 191 -7.90 13.72 -8.04
CA PRO A 191 -8.04 12.32 -8.47
C PRO A 191 -6.88 11.42 -8.00
N GLY A 192 -5.66 11.93 -8.01
CA GLY A 192 -4.45 11.19 -7.61
C GLY A 192 -4.16 11.20 -6.12
N LEU A 193 -5.02 11.79 -5.25
CA LEU A 193 -4.88 11.68 -3.80
C LEU A 193 -6.01 10.81 -3.24
N CYS A 194 -5.64 9.69 -2.65
CA CYS A 194 -6.57 8.72 -2.09
C CYS A 194 -6.13 8.29 -0.67
N THR A 195 -6.85 7.36 -0.10
CA THR A 195 -6.45 6.64 1.11
C THR A 195 -6.42 5.14 0.84
N MET A 196 -6.00 4.38 1.83
CA MET A 196 -5.89 2.93 1.77
C MET A 196 -6.27 2.30 3.12
N LEU A 197 -6.49 1.00 3.12
CA LEU A 197 -6.73 0.20 4.33
C LEU A 197 -5.52 -0.68 4.60
N ASP A 198 -4.73 -0.36 5.63
CA ASP A 198 -3.87 -1.32 6.31
C ASP A 198 -4.66 -2.04 7.39
N THR A 199 -4.80 -3.36 7.26
CA THR A 199 -5.68 -4.14 8.14
C THR A 199 -5.12 -4.30 9.55
N SER A 200 -3.80 -4.25 9.75
CA SER A 200 -3.19 -4.28 11.08
C SER A 200 -3.39 -2.96 11.81
N SER A 201 -3.10 -1.83 11.17
CA SER A 201 -3.27 -0.49 11.76
C SER A 201 -4.73 -0.21 12.08
N ALA A 202 -5.63 -0.52 11.15
CA ALA A 202 -7.07 -0.38 11.37
C ALA A 202 -7.57 -1.32 12.48
N GLY A 203 -7.15 -2.57 12.49
CA GLY A 203 -7.51 -3.53 13.53
C GLY A 203 -7.06 -3.14 14.95
N GLN A 204 -6.03 -2.30 15.06
CA GLN A 204 -5.53 -1.76 16.33
C GLN A 204 -6.21 -0.45 16.75
N THR A 205 -6.81 0.29 15.82
CA THR A 205 -7.23 1.68 16.06
C THR A 205 -8.70 1.92 15.83
N GLU A 206 -9.28 1.33 14.79
CA GLU A 206 -10.69 1.53 14.44
C GLU A 206 -11.62 0.80 15.41
N SER A 207 -12.77 1.40 15.67
CA SER A 207 -13.78 0.79 16.54
C SER A 207 -14.73 -0.16 15.79
N GLU A 208 -14.74 -0.07 14.46
CA GLU A 208 -15.59 -0.87 13.58
C GLU A 208 -14.85 -2.11 13.06
N PRO A 209 -15.56 -3.19 12.75
CA PRO A 209 -14.97 -4.32 12.04
C PRO A 209 -14.38 -3.89 10.69
N LEU A 210 -13.26 -4.50 10.28
CA LEU A 210 -12.58 -4.18 9.02
C LEU A 210 -13.50 -4.24 7.78
N ALA A 211 -14.39 -5.23 7.73
CA ALA A 211 -15.37 -5.35 6.64
C ALA A 211 -16.35 -4.19 6.60
N ALA A 212 -16.77 -3.67 7.76
CA ALA A 212 -17.65 -2.50 7.83
C ALA A 212 -16.94 -1.21 7.37
N LEU A 213 -15.63 -1.10 7.63
CA LEU A 213 -14.82 0.00 7.07
C LEU A 213 -14.79 -0.05 5.54
N VAL A 214 -14.61 -1.25 4.96
CA VAL A 214 -14.68 -1.42 3.50
C VAL A 214 -16.07 -1.03 2.99
N ASP A 215 -17.15 -1.54 3.60
CA ASP A 215 -18.53 -1.22 3.20
C ASP A 215 -18.82 0.29 3.25
N ARG A 216 -18.23 0.99 4.22
CA ARG A 216 -18.39 2.45 4.37
C ARG A 216 -17.61 3.24 3.33
N TRP A 217 -16.34 2.88 3.08
CA TRP A 217 -15.42 3.76 2.35
C TRP A 217 -15.18 3.36 0.90
N ALA A 218 -15.35 2.10 0.51
CA ALA A 218 -15.18 1.68 -0.89
C ALA A 218 -16.11 2.40 -1.86
N PRO A 219 -17.40 2.70 -1.52
CA PRO A 219 -18.28 3.43 -2.43
C PRO A 219 -17.81 4.84 -2.81
N SER A 220 -16.90 5.45 -2.03
CA SER A 220 -16.33 6.76 -2.35
C SER A 220 -15.40 6.75 -3.58
N GLY A 221 -14.91 5.57 -3.98
CA GLY A 221 -13.86 5.41 -4.99
C GLY A 221 -12.49 5.96 -4.55
N ARG A 222 -12.33 6.30 -3.25
CA ARG A 222 -11.09 6.85 -2.68
C ARG A 222 -10.33 5.87 -1.81
N LEU A 223 -10.87 4.68 -1.57
CA LEU A 223 -10.16 3.56 -0.97
C LEU A 223 -9.42 2.82 -2.10
N ALA A 224 -8.19 3.24 -2.39
CA ALA A 224 -7.50 2.85 -3.62
C ALA A 224 -6.53 1.67 -3.46
N HIS A 225 -6.16 1.32 -2.23
CA HIS A 225 -5.22 0.23 -1.94
C HIS A 225 -5.58 -0.48 -0.64
N VAL A 226 -5.16 -1.75 -0.52
CA VAL A 226 -5.35 -2.55 0.70
C VAL A 226 -4.08 -3.34 1.00
N GLN A 227 -3.55 -3.18 2.22
CA GLN A 227 -2.51 -4.03 2.77
C GLN A 227 -3.12 -5.02 3.77
N LEU A 228 -2.79 -6.29 3.57
CA LEU A 228 -3.29 -7.40 4.38
C LEU A 228 -2.20 -7.86 5.35
N ASN A 229 -2.46 -7.65 6.61
CA ASN A 229 -1.65 -8.11 7.75
C ASN A 229 -2.55 -8.22 8.99
N ASP A 230 -2.27 -9.15 9.88
CA ASP A 230 -3.05 -9.31 11.11
C ASP A 230 -2.68 -8.20 12.12
N ARG A 231 -3.58 -7.87 13.05
CA ARG A 231 -3.34 -6.85 14.10
C ARG A 231 -2.11 -7.14 14.96
N ASN A 232 -1.66 -8.39 15.02
CA ASN A 232 -0.41 -8.79 15.68
C ASN A 232 0.84 -8.52 14.82
N ARG A 233 0.67 -7.85 13.65
CA ARG A 233 1.72 -7.49 12.69
C ARG A 233 2.33 -8.70 11.94
N ARG A 234 1.67 -9.85 11.94
CA ARG A 234 2.03 -11.03 11.13
C ARG A 234 1.23 -11.04 9.84
N GLY A 235 1.56 -11.98 8.98
CA GLY A 235 0.79 -12.18 7.75
C GLY A 235 -0.66 -12.61 8.01
N PRO A 236 -1.56 -12.38 7.04
CA PRO A 236 -2.96 -12.80 7.16
C PRO A 236 -3.06 -14.28 7.49
N GLY A 237 -3.94 -14.61 8.46
CA GLY A 237 -4.13 -15.97 8.98
C GLY A 237 -3.17 -16.41 10.08
N GLN A 238 -2.19 -15.57 10.44
CA GLN A 238 -1.23 -15.84 11.52
C GLN A 238 -1.63 -15.20 12.87
N GLY A 239 -2.84 -14.68 12.98
CA GLY A 239 -3.38 -14.08 14.18
C GLY A 239 -4.88 -14.35 14.34
N SER A 240 -5.62 -13.38 14.86
CA SER A 240 -7.03 -13.53 15.21
C SER A 240 -7.98 -12.80 14.25
N ASP A 241 -7.49 -12.00 13.32
CA ASP A 241 -8.33 -11.26 12.40
C ASP A 241 -8.93 -12.19 11.33
N ARG A 242 -10.16 -11.88 10.92
CA ARG A 242 -10.91 -12.67 9.95
C ARG A 242 -10.94 -11.94 8.62
N PHE A 243 -10.18 -12.42 7.65
CA PHE A 243 -10.05 -11.80 6.32
C PHE A 243 -11.18 -12.16 5.35
N GLY A 244 -11.85 -13.30 5.52
CA GLY A 244 -12.97 -13.68 4.65
C GLY A 244 -14.04 -12.58 4.51
N PRO A 245 -14.56 -12.02 5.63
CA PRO A 245 -15.50 -10.89 5.55
C PRO A 245 -14.94 -9.65 4.85
N VAL A 246 -13.63 -9.34 5.00
CA VAL A 246 -12.98 -8.21 4.34
C VAL A 246 -12.94 -8.42 2.83
N LEU A 247 -12.47 -9.58 2.39
CA LEU A 247 -12.41 -9.94 0.97
C LEU A 247 -13.81 -9.96 0.33
N ALA A 248 -14.81 -10.49 1.03
CA ALA A 248 -16.20 -10.46 0.56
C ALA A 248 -16.77 -9.02 0.45
N ALA A 249 -16.36 -8.12 1.35
CA ALA A 249 -16.76 -6.72 1.27
C ALA A 249 -16.10 -6.03 0.06
N LEU A 250 -14.80 -6.24 -0.15
CA LEU A 250 -14.08 -5.73 -1.32
C LEU A 250 -14.71 -6.22 -2.63
N GLU A 251 -15.07 -7.50 -2.71
CA GLU A 251 -15.74 -8.08 -3.87
C GLU A 251 -17.11 -7.44 -4.13
N ARG A 252 -17.93 -7.27 -3.09
CA ARG A 252 -19.27 -6.63 -3.21
C ARG A 252 -19.20 -5.22 -3.79
N HIS A 253 -18.13 -4.50 -3.48
CA HIS A 253 -17.93 -3.13 -3.99
C HIS A 253 -17.12 -3.06 -5.27
N GLY A 254 -16.83 -4.21 -5.91
CA GLY A 254 -16.10 -4.26 -7.18
C GLY A 254 -14.68 -3.72 -7.07
N TYR A 255 -14.03 -3.93 -5.91
CA TYR A 255 -12.65 -3.49 -5.74
C TYR A 255 -11.73 -4.20 -6.73
N ASP A 256 -11.00 -3.43 -7.52
CA ASP A 256 -10.11 -3.90 -8.58
C ASP A 256 -8.62 -3.52 -8.33
N GLY A 257 -8.32 -2.97 -7.15
CA GLY A 257 -6.96 -2.63 -6.74
C GLY A 257 -6.13 -3.84 -6.29
N TRP A 258 -4.89 -3.59 -5.94
CA TRP A 258 -3.98 -4.59 -5.40
C TRP A 258 -4.28 -4.90 -3.92
N LEU A 259 -4.06 -6.17 -3.56
CA LEU A 259 -4.06 -6.68 -2.19
C LEU A 259 -2.61 -7.08 -1.86
N ALA A 260 -1.90 -6.27 -1.11
CA ALA A 260 -0.50 -6.51 -0.76
C ALA A 260 -0.37 -7.15 0.63
N MET A 261 0.42 -8.20 0.77
CA MET A 261 0.78 -8.79 2.06
C MET A 261 1.95 -8.03 2.65
N GLU A 262 1.73 -7.36 3.81
CA GLU A 262 2.71 -6.52 4.50
C GLU A 262 2.92 -6.95 5.96
N PRO A 263 3.42 -8.15 6.24
CA PRO A 263 3.78 -8.53 7.59
C PRO A 263 5.03 -7.80 8.07
N PHE A 264 5.15 -7.62 9.40
CA PHE A 264 6.32 -7.04 10.08
C PHE A 264 6.95 -7.98 11.10
N ASP A 265 6.19 -8.94 11.65
CA ASP A 265 6.69 -10.04 12.49
C ASP A 265 6.68 -11.32 11.66
N TYR A 266 7.82 -11.67 11.09
CA TYR A 266 7.96 -12.79 10.16
C TYR A 266 8.05 -14.13 10.91
N ARG A 267 7.03 -14.97 10.76
CA ARG A 267 6.97 -16.31 11.38
C ARG A 267 6.65 -17.38 10.33
N PRO A 268 7.49 -18.41 10.19
CA PRO A 268 8.76 -18.67 10.92
C PRO A 268 9.90 -17.74 10.50
N ASP A 269 9.86 -17.23 9.27
CA ASP A 269 10.76 -16.28 8.63
C ASP A 269 10.00 -15.51 7.51
N GLY A 270 10.68 -14.63 6.79
CA GLY A 270 10.06 -13.86 5.70
C GLY A 270 9.49 -14.75 4.59
N PRO A 271 10.29 -15.66 4.00
CA PRO A 271 9.80 -16.59 2.97
C PRO A 271 8.63 -17.46 3.43
N GLY A 272 8.71 -18.02 4.63
CA GLY A 272 7.63 -18.82 5.22
C GLY A 272 6.36 -18.01 5.48
N CYS A 273 6.51 -16.76 5.94
CA CYS A 273 5.39 -15.83 6.12
C CYS A 273 4.73 -15.48 4.78
N ALA A 274 5.52 -15.20 3.74
CA ALA A 274 5.01 -14.95 2.39
C ALA A 274 4.21 -16.13 1.84
N ALA A 275 4.74 -17.36 1.96
CA ALA A 275 4.07 -18.56 1.51
C ALA A 275 2.76 -18.83 2.27
N TYR A 276 2.77 -18.67 3.60
CA TYR A 276 1.58 -18.85 4.43
C TYR A 276 0.49 -17.83 4.07
N SER A 277 0.86 -16.56 3.94
CA SER A 277 -0.06 -15.46 3.69
C SER A 277 -0.83 -15.64 2.38
N ILE A 278 -0.12 -15.92 1.29
CA ILE A 278 -0.80 -16.11 -0.01
C ILE A 278 -1.65 -17.38 -0.02
N GLY A 279 -1.18 -18.47 0.58
CA GLY A 279 -1.95 -19.71 0.70
C GLY A 279 -3.26 -19.51 1.45
N TYR A 280 -3.20 -18.80 2.57
CA TYR A 280 -4.39 -18.47 3.36
C TYR A 280 -5.38 -17.58 2.58
N VAL A 281 -4.90 -16.49 1.96
CA VAL A 281 -5.77 -15.56 1.22
C VAL A 281 -6.39 -16.25 0.00
N ARG A 282 -5.62 -17.05 -0.76
CA ARG A 282 -6.15 -17.80 -1.91
C ARG A 282 -7.20 -18.81 -1.48
N GLY A 283 -6.98 -19.52 -0.37
CA GLY A 283 -7.98 -20.43 0.18
C GLY A 283 -9.31 -19.75 0.57
N LEU A 284 -9.26 -18.49 0.98
CA LEU A 284 -10.49 -17.69 1.23
C LEU A 284 -11.17 -17.19 -0.05
N LEU A 285 -10.40 -17.00 -1.12
CA LEU A 285 -10.91 -16.56 -2.43
C LEU A 285 -11.44 -17.73 -3.28
N GLU A 286 -11.10 -18.97 -2.92
CA GLU A 286 -11.65 -20.14 -3.61
C GLU A 286 -13.16 -20.22 -3.40
N ARG A 287 -13.90 -20.17 -4.51
CA ARG A 287 -15.35 -20.42 -4.48
C ARG A 287 -15.59 -21.92 -4.43
N PRO A 288 -16.54 -22.42 -3.60
CA PRO A 288 -17.00 -23.77 -3.75
C PRO A 288 -17.47 -23.96 -5.21
N ALA A 289 -16.98 -25.02 -5.87
CA ALA A 289 -17.50 -25.36 -7.16
C ALA A 289 -19.04 -25.39 -7.10
N ALA A 290 -19.70 -24.69 -8.03
CA ALA A 290 -21.15 -24.72 -8.11
C ALA A 290 -21.57 -26.21 -8.11
N ARG A 291 -22.37 -26.63 -7.13
CA ARG A 291 -22.95 -27.97 -7.11
C ARG A 291 -23.79 -28.08 -8.38
N THR A 292 -23.29 -28.78 -9.38
CA THR A 292 -24.12 -29.27 -10.45
C THR A 292 -25.04 -30.32 -9.80
N ASP A 293 -26.23 -29.88 -9.41
CA ASP A 293 -27.29 -30.81 -9.04
C ASP A 293 -27.55 -31.69 -10.28
N GLN A 294 -27.14 -32.95 -10.16
CA GLN A 294 -27.51 -34.05 -11.08
C GLN A 294 -28.89 -34.57 -10.69
#